data_006b9f68f4784bb846fbcd8310bc38a2
#
_entry.id   006b9f68f4784bb846fbcd8310bc38a2
#
_cell.length_a   1.000
_cell.length_b   1.000
_cell.length_c   1.000
_cell.angle_alpha   90.00
_cell.angle_beta   90.00
_cell.angle_gamma   90.00
#
_symmetry.space_group_name_H-M   'P 1'
#
loop_
_entity.id
_entity.type
_entity.pdbx_description
1 polymer ?
#
loop_
_entity_poly.entity_id
_entity_poly.type
_entity_poly.pdbx_seq_one_letter_code
_entity_poly.pdbx_strand_id
1 'polypeptide(L)' 'REMRDKIVGDAKSVADEEAKKLMNRAQDEIEKQKSAAIAEIKREVSVLSVQIAEKLMQQQLENNAAQQGIIENQLSQLN' A
#
# COMPACT_ATOMS: atom_id res chain seq x y z
N ARG A 1 -41.36 8.94 40.69
CA ARG A 1 -39.98 8.61 41.05
C ARG A 1 -39.49 7.34 40.38
N GLU A 2 -40.25 6.28 40.48
CA GLU A 2 -39.98 5.02 39.81
C GLU A 2 -40.00 5.16 38.29
N MET A 3 -40.95 5.91 37.75
CA MET A 3 -41.11 6.17 36.33
C MET A 3 -39.93 7.01 35.81
N ARG A 4 -39.47 7.97 36.59
CA ARG A 4 -38.30 8.79 36.23
C ARG A 4 -37.03 7.96 36.20
N ASP A 5 -36.83 7.10 37.18
CA ASP A 5 -35.66 6.23 37.28
C ASP A 5 -35.65 5.23 36.12
N LYS A 6 -36.80 4.72 35.73
CA LYS A 6 -36.95 3.83 34.60
C LYS A 6 -36.59 4.53 33.28
N ILE A 7 -37.11 5.74 33.07
CA ILE A 7 -36.82 6.53 31.87
C ILE A 7 -35.33 6.82 31.76
N VAL A 8 -34.71 7.23 32.85
CA VAL A 8 -33.27 7.52 32.91
C VAL A 8 -32.46 6.24 32.63
N GLY A 9 -32.84 5.12 33.24
CA GLY A 9 -32.19 3.83 33.05
C GLY A 9 -32.31 3.35 31.59
N ASP A 10 -33.47 3.46 31.02
CA ASP A 10 -33.72 3.07 29.61
C ASP A 10 -32.91 3.97 28.65
N ALA A 11 -32.91 5.27 28.90
CA ALA A 11 -32.14 6.23 28.09
C ALA A 11 -30.64 5.94 28.15
N LYS A 12 -30.14 5.61 29.33
CA LYS A 12 -28.73 5.24 29.50
C LYS A 12 -28.38 3.94 28.78
N SER A 13 -29.28 2.95 28.87
CA SER A 13 -29.10 1.67 28.18
C SER A 13 -29.06 1.86 26.66
N VAL A 14 -29.95 2.67 26.13
CA VAL A 14 -29.98 2.99 24.68
C VAL A 14 -28.72 3.73 24.28
N ALA A 15 -28.27 4.70 25.07
CA ALA A 15 -27.06 5.44 24.81
C ALA A 15 -25.82 4.52 24.78
N ASP A 16 -25.74 3.58 25.71
CA ASP A 16 -24.65 2.61 25.79
C ASP A 16 -24.66 1.69 24.55
N GLU A 17 -25.82 1.23 24.13
CA GLU A 17 -25.96 0.42 22.92
C GLU A 17 -25.54 1.17 21.65
N GLU A 18 -25.99 2.42 21.53
CA GLU A 18 -25.61 3.27 20.38
C GLU A 18 -24.13 3.57 20.38
N ALA A 19 -23.53 3.79 21.54
CA ALA A 19 -22.09 4.00 21.66
C ALA A 19 -21.32 2.76 21.23
N LYS A 20 -21.76 1.57 21.61
CA LYS A 20 -21.13 0.31 21.19
C LYS A 20 -21.23 0.10 19.69
N LYS A 21 -22.39 0.37 19.10
CA LYS A 21 -22.59 0.29 17.65
C LYS A 21 -21.67 1.24 16.90
N LEU A 22 -21.55 2.46 17.40
CA LEU A 22 -20.68 3.46 16.82
C LEU A 22 -19.22 3.05 16.89
N MET A 23 -18.78 2.51 18.03
CA MET A 23 -17.43 1.98 18.20
C MET A 23 -17.15 0.83 17.25
N ASN A 24 -18.08 -0.09 17.12
CA ASN A 24 -17.92 -1.24 16.19
C ASN A 24 -17.82 -0.77 14.74
N ARG A 25 -18.65 0.20 14.34
CA ARG A 25 -18.57 0.78 12.99
C ARG A 25 -17.24 1.48 12.75
N ALA A 26 -16.77 2.22 13.75
CA ALA A 26 -15.48 2.90 13.66
C ALA A 26 -14.33 1.90 13.52
N GLN A 27 -14.34 0.81 14.27
CA GLN A 27 -13.34 -0.24 14.17
C GLN A 27 -13.36 -0.93 12.80
N ASP A 28 -14.56 -1.24 12.29
CA ASP A 28 -14.73 -1.83 10.96
C ASP A 28 -14.20 -0.90 9.87
N GLU A 29 -14.49 0.40 9.99
CA GLU A 29 -14.03 1.40 9.03
C GLU A 29 -12.50 1.53 9.07
N ILE A 30 -11.91 1.54 10.26
CA ILE A 30 -10.46 1.58 10.43
C ILE A 30 -9.81 0.35 9.78
N GLU A 31 -10.37 -0.84 10.00
CA GLU A 31 -9.85 -2.07 9.37
C GLU A 31 -9.92 -2.01 7.85
N LYS A 32 -11.01 -1.50 7.29
CA LYS A 32 -11.16 -1.32 5.84
C LYS A 32 -10.12 -0.35 5.30
N GLN A 33 -9.95 0.79 5.96
CA GLN A 33 -8.98 1.80 5.53
C GLN A 33 -7.55 1.27 5.62
N LYS A 34 -7.24 0.54 6.68
CA LYS A 34 -5.94 -0.10 6.85
C LYS A 34 -5.66 -1.10 5.73
N SER A 35 -6.62 -1.98 5.44
CA SER A 35 -6.48 -2.97 4.36
C SER A 35 -6.31 -2.30 3.00
N ALA A 36 -7.07 -1.25 2.73
CA ALA A 36 -6.98 -0.48 1.49
C ALA A 36 -5.61 0.21 1.37
N ALA A 37 -5.11 0.80 2.46
CA ALA A 37 -3.81 1.45 2.48
C ALA A 37 -2.68 0.45 2.23
N ILE A 38 -2.73 -0.72 2.85
CA ILE A 38 -1.74 -1.78 2.65
C ILE A 38 -1.76 -2.26 1.20
N ALA A 39 -2.95 -2.46 0.62
CA ALA A 39 -3.10 -2.87 -0.77
C ALA A 39 -2.50 -1.83 -1.73
N GLU A 40 -2.71 -0.55 -1.45
CA GLU A 40 -2.14 0.54 -2.25
C GLU A 40 -0.62 0.60 -2.16
N ILE A 41 -0.07 0.45 -0.95
CA ILE A 41 1.38 0.39 -0.74
C ILE A 41 1.99 -0.77 -1.51
N LYS A 42 1.37 -1.95 -1.44
CA LYS A 42 1.82 -3.13 -2.19
C LYS A 42 1.83 -2.88 -3.70
N ARG A 43 0.81 -2.20 -4.20
CA ARG A 43 0.71 -1.84 -5.62
C ARG A 43 1.83 -0.88 -6.01
N GLU A 44 2.04 0.18 -5.24
CA GLU A 44 3.10 1.16 -5.49
C GLU A 44 4.50 0.53 -5.44
N VAL A 45 4.74 -0.33 -4.45
CA VAL A 45 6.01 -1.07 -4.35
C VAL A 45 6.21 -1.98 -5.55
N SER A 46 5.15 -2.65 -6.01
CA SER A 46 5.22 -3.51 -7.19
C SER A 46 5.55 -2.72 -8.45
N VAL A 47 4.90 -1.58 -8.66
CA VAL A 47 5.16 -0.69 -9.80
C VAL A 47 6.60 -0.18 -9.74
N LEU A 48 7.05 0.28 -8.58
CA LEU A 48 8.40 0.77 -8.40
C LEU A 48 9.43 -0.33 -8.64
N SER A 49 9.17 -1.55 -8.18
CA SER A 49 10.05 -2.70 -8.40
C SER A 49 10.22 -3.02 -9.87
N VAL A 50 9.12 -2.97 -10.65
CA VAL A 50 9.15 -3.17 -12.10
C VAL A 50 9.95 -2.06 -12.77
N GLN A 51 9.75 -0.81 -12.38
CA GLN A 51 10.49 0.33 -12.94
C GLN A 51 11.99 0.21 -12.67
N ILE A 52 12.37 -0.21 -11.45
CA ILE A 52 13.77 -0.44 -11.09
C ILE A 52 14.35 -1.57 -11.94
N ALA A 53 13.61 -2.67 -12.10
CA ALA A 53 14.05 -3.81 -12.92
C ALA A 53 14.25 -3.41 -14.38
N GLU A 54 13.32 -2.64 -14.95
CA GLU A 54 13.44 -2.12 -16.32
C GLU A 54 14.68 -1.24 -16.47
N LYS A 55 14.93 -0.38 -15.51
CA LYS A 55 16.08 0.53 -15.53
C LYS A 55 17.40 -0.25 -15.44
N LEU A 56 17.45 -1.26 -14.59
CA LEU A 56 18.63 -2.12 -14.48
C LEU A 56 18.89 -2.90 -15.78
N MET A 57 17.83 -3.42 -16.39
CA MET A 57 17.92 -4.11 -17.67
C MET A 57 18.39 -3.18 -18.78
N GLN A 58 17.89 -1.95 -18.81
CA GLN A 58 18.31 -0.95 -19.78
C GLN A 58 19.79 -0.62 -19.61
N GLN A 59 20.26 -0.43 -18.39
CA GLN A 59 21.69 -0.19 -18.10
C GLN A 59 22.55 -1.38 -18.53
N GLN A 60 22.08 -2.59 -18.31
CA GLN A 60 22.80 -3.80 -18.70
C GLN A 60 22.92 -3.89 -20.22
N LEU A 61 21.86 -3.56 -20.95
CA LEU A 61 21.91 -3.55 -22.42
C LEU A 61 22.86 -2.47 -22.94
N GLU A 62 22.87 -1.30 -22.34
CA GLU A 62 23.80 -0.22 -22.70
C GLU A 62 25.25 -0.63 -22.42
N ASN A 63 25.52 -1.27 -21.29
CA ASN A 63 26.85 -1.78 -20.98
C ASN A 63 27.30 -2.86 -21.97
N ASN A 64 26.41 -3.77 -22.33
CA ASN A 64 26.70 -4.81 -23.30
C ASN A 64 27.01 -4.21 -24.69
N ALA A 65 26.24 -3.20 -25.10
CA ALA A 65 26.46 -2.49 -26.36
C ALA A 65 27.81 -1.76 -26.35
N ALA A 66 28.15 -1.11 -25.22
CA ALA A 66 29.42 -0.43 -25.06
C ALA A 66 30.60 -1.41 -25.12
N GLN A 67 30.48 -2.57 -24.44
CA GLN A 67 31.49 -3.61 -24.48
C GLN A 67 31.69 -4.18 -25.88
N GLN A 68 30.59 -4.40 -26.59
CA GLN A 68 30.60 -4.88 -27.97
C GLN A 68 31.34 -3.88 -28.87
N GLY A 69 31.08 -2.60 -28.72
CA GLY A 69 31.75 -1.55 -29.46
C GLY A 69 33.26 -1.51 -29.20
N ILE A 70 33.68 -1.68 -27.94
CA ILE A 70 35.09 -1.76 -27.57
C ILE A 70 35.77 -2.96 -28.23
N ILE A 71 35.11 -4.12 -28.18
CA ILE A 71 35.63 -5.36 -28.80
C ILE A 71 35.79 -5.18 -30.31
N GLU A 72 34.78 -4.66 -30.99
CA GLU A 72 34.82 -4.41 -32.45
C GLU A 72 35.93 -3.44 -32.81
N ASN A 73 36.10 -2.38 -32.00
CA ASN A 73 37.12 -1.38 -32.22
C ASN A 73 38.53 -2.00 -32.10
N GLN A 74 38.77 -2.84 -31.09
CA GLN A 74 40.00 -3.55 -30.87
C GLN A 74 40.30 -4.52 -32.04
N LEU A 75 39.30 -5.24 -32.49
CA LEU A 75 39.44 -6.15 -33.64
C LEU A 75 39.78 -5.39 -34.92
N SER A 76 39.19 -4.22 -35.12
CA SER A 76 39.49 -3.31 -36.23
C SER A 76 40.92 -2.87 -36.25
N GLN A 77 41.49 -2.60 -35.07
CA GLN A 77 42.89 -2.16 -34.93
C GLN A 77 43.92 -3.26 -35.18
N LEU A 78 43.51 -4.52 -35.06
CA LEU A 78 44.38 -5.67 -35.33
C LEU A 78 44.62 -5.93 -36.82
N ASN A 79 43.74 -5.42 -37.65
CA ASN A 79 43.86 -5.50 -39.07
C ASN A 79 44.65 -4.34 -39.64
#